data_e74c164ce352c8b61ddbedad65c60a9b
#
_entry.id   e74c164ce352c8b61ddbedad65c60a9b
#
_cell.length_a   1.000
_cell.length_b   1.000
_cell.length_c   1.000
_cell.angle_alpha   90.00
_cell.angle_beta   90.00
_cell.angle_gamma   90.00
#
_symmetry.space_group_name_H-M   'P 1'
#
loop_
_entity.id
_entity.type
_entity.pdbx_description
1 polymer ?
#
loop_
_entity_poly.entity_id
_entity_poly.type
_entity_poly.pdbx_seq_one_letter_code
_entity_poly.pdbx_strand_id
1 'polypeptide(L)'
;ELEVVWNNNQGNISNPNLAWEEVNELNVGLDFGLLKNRITGSLEIYQKTTKGLVMEVAVPVPPNIAPKKYENAGEIQNNGFELTLNAVVLDNKNLTWKSTVALSSNTQETVTLGNLETNQLGIKKLYVSGRGLVGGDNYTQVILPGHEIGSFFLPVYVGLSGDGKFLFETASGGVTRDVTKAQRQFVGSAQPDLIIGWS
;
A
#
# COMPACT_ATOMS: atom_id res chain seq x y z
N GLU A 1 -26.93 9.49 22.47
CA GLU A 1 -27.11 8.07 22.88
C GLU A 1 -26.00 7.23 22.28
N LEU A 2 -25.27 6.49 23.15
CA LEU A 2 -24.24 5.56 22.69
C LEU A 2 -24.94 4.23 22.34
N GLU A 3 -24.98 3.91 21.05
CA GLU A 3 -25.49 2.61 20.61
C GLU A 3 -24.31 1.62 20.47
N VAL A 4 -24.41 0.51 21.19
CA VAL A 4 -23.45 -0.59 21.06
C VAL A 4 -24.00 -1.63 20.10
N VAL A 5 -23.38 -1.77 18.96
CA VAL A 5 -23.72 -2.81 18.01
C VAL A 5 -22.87 -4.05 18.34
N TRP A 6 -23.51 -5.10 18.82
CA TRP A 6 -22.85 -6.38 19.10
C TRP A 6 -22.69 -7.18 17.81
N ASN A 7 -21.46 -7.42 17.41
CA ASN A 7 -21.16 -8.33 16.33
C ASN A 7 -20.18 -9.42 16.86
N ASN A 8 -20.69 -10.62 17.03
CA ASN A 8 -19.96 -11.85 17.39
C ASN A 8 -18.78 -11.66 18.36
N ASN A 9 -19.04 -11.34 19.61
CA ASN A 9 -18.11 -11.25 20.75
C ASN A 9 -17.30 -9.96 20.93
N GLN A 10 -17.39 -8.98 20.08
CA GLN A 10 -16.75 -7.68 20.33
C GLN A 10 -17.71 -6.56 19.89
N GLY A 11 -18.24 -5.84 20.86
CA GLY A 11 -19.09 -4.67 20.58
C GLY A 11 -18.27 -3.55 19.96
N ASN A 12 -18.83 -2.88 18.97
CA ASN A 12 -18.32 -1.64 18.42
C ASN A 12 -19.16 -0.46 18.94
N ILE A 13 -18.51 0.65 19.23
CA ILE A 13 -19.22 1.89 19.60
C ILE A 13 -19.75 2.54 18.32
N SER A 14 -21.00 2.97 18.35
CA SER A 14 -21.57 3.78 17.28
C SER A 14 -20.84 5.12 17.17
N ASN A 15 -20.54 5.53 15.95
CA ASN A 15 -19.97 6.85 15.66
C ASN A 15 -20.96 7.68 14.85
N PRO A 16 -21.70 8.61 15.49
CA PRO A 16 -22.67 9.44 14.78
C PRO A 16 -22.03 10.43 13.80
N ASN A 17 -20.73 10.65 13.88
CA ASN A 17 -19.97 11.53 12.99
C ASN A 17 -19.33 10.79 11.82
N LEU A 18 -19.66 9.50 11.62
CA LEU A 18 -19.13 8.75 10.48
C LEU A 18 -19.66 9.35 9.17
N ALA A 19 -18.74 9.69 8.28
CA ALA A 19 -19.03 10.31 7.00
C ALA A 19 -18.59 9.38 5.84
N TRP A 20 -19.00 9.73 4.64
CA TRP A 20 -18.52 9.07 3.43
C TRP A 20 -17.06 9.42 3.15
N GLU A 21 -16.35 8.48 2.57
CA GLU A 21 -15.01 8.72 2.03
C GLU A 21 -15.10 9.68 0.83
N GLU A 22 -14.15 10.59 0.75
CA GLU A 22 -14.07 11.57 -0.33
C GLU A 22 -12.93 11.22 -1.29
N VAL A 23 -13.21 11.20 -2.59
CA VAL A 23 -12.23 10.95 -3.63
C VAL A 23 -12.07 12.20 -4.49
N ASN A 24 -10.85 12.72 -4.55
CA ASN A 24 -10.45 13.81 -5.44
C ASN A 24 -9.46 13.26 -6.47
N GLU A 25 -9.74 13.45 -7.76
CA GLU A 25 -8.90 12.97 -8.83
C GLU A 25 -8.63 14.08 -9.84
N LEU A 26 -7.35 14.24 -10.19
CA LEU A 26 -6.89 15.02 -11.33
C LEU A 26 -6.31 14.05 -12.35
N ASN A 27 -6.88 14.03 -13.55
CA ASN A 27 -6.40 13.22 -14.66
C ASN A 27 -6.19 14.11 -15.88
N VAL A 28 -5.03 13.95 -16.52
CA VAL A 28 -4.68 14.62 -17.78
C VAL A 28 -4.30 13.57 -18.80
N GLY A 29 -5.06 13.53 -19.90
CA GLY A 29 -4.86 12.56 -20.98
C GLY A 29 -4.54 13.26 -22.30
N LEU A 30 -3.73 12.59 -23.13
CA LEU A 30 -3.39 12.98 -24.49
C LEU A 30 -3.53 11.80 -25.42
N ASP A 31 -4.45 11.89 -26.37
CA ASP A 31 -4.54 10.97 -27.50
C ASP A 31 -3.83 11.53 -28.71
N PHE A 32 -3.06 10.69 -29.41
CA PHE A 32 -2.31 11.12 -30.58
C PHE A 32 -2.31 10.09 -31.71
N GLY A 33 -2.18 10.59 -32.91
CA GLY A 33 -2.04 9.78 -34.13
C GLY A 33 -0.96 10.36 -35.04
N LEU A 34 0.01 9.52 -35.39
CA LEU A 34 1.17 9.90 -36.20
C LEU A 34 1.22 9.06 -37.47
N LEU A 35 1.92 9.56 -38.49
CA LEU A 35 2.15 8.88 -39.76
C LEU A 35 0.84 8.39 -40.42
N LYS A 36 -0.17 9.24 -40.52
CA LYS A 36 -1.52 8.92 -41.01
C LYS A 36 -2.17 7.77 -40.21
N ASN A 37 -2.07 7.85 -38.87
CA ASN A 37 -2.59 6.88 -37.94
C ASN A 37 -1.94 5.47 -38.00
N ARG A 38 -0.73 5.37 -38.57
CA ARG A 38 0.04 4.13 -38.46
C ARG A 38 0.59 3.90 -37.06
N ILE A 39 0.80 4.98 -36.31
CA ILE A 39 1.12 4.94 -34.88
C ILE A 39 0.04 5.76 -34.18
N THR A 40 -0.68 5.15 -33.28
CA THR A 40 -1.63 5.83 -32.39
C THR A 40 -1.33 5.49 -30.95
N GLY A 41 -1.70 6.37 -30.04
CA GLY A 41 -1.48 6.11 -28.63
C GLY A 41 -2.26 7.05 -27.76
N SER A 42 -2.33 6.69 -26.49
CA SER A 42 -2.83 7.50 -25.39
C SER A 42 -1.80 7.58 -24.29
N LEU A 43 -1.64 8.73 -23.69
CA LEU A 43 -0.85 8.96 -22.48
C LEU A 43 -1.76 9.59 -21.46
N GLU A 44 -1.85 8.98 -20.28
CA GLU A 44 -2.59 9.50 -19.15
C GLU A 44 -1.67 9.64 -17.94
N ILE A 45 -1.85 10.74 -17.20
CA ILE A 45 -1.15 11.01 -15.94
C ILE A 45 -2.22 11.41 -14.94
N TYR A 46 -2.22 10.77 -13.79
CA TYR A 46 -3.24 11.02 -12.78
C TYR A 46 -2.67 11.12 -11.37
N GLN A 47 -3.39 11.89 -10.56
CA GLN A 47 -3.24 11.93 -9.11
C GLN A 47 -4.62 11.79 -8.49
N LYS A 48 -4.78 10.80 -7.62
CA LYS A 48 -6.01 10.50 -6.92
C LYS A 48 -5.76 10.48 -5.42
N THR A 49 -6.52 11.28 -4.68
CA THR A 49 -6.45 11.35 -3.22
C THR A 49 -7.78 10.88 -2.65
N THR A 50 -7.75 9.88 -1.78
CA THR A 50 -8.90 9.40 -1.01
C THR A 50 -8.73 9.82 0.43
N LYS A 51 -9.69 10.61 0.95
CA LYS A 51 -9.72 11.15 2.31
C LYS A 51 -10.80 10.51 3.15
N GLY A 52 -10.60 10.50 4.45
CA GLY A 52 -11.60 10.01 5.39
C GLY A 52 -11.88 8.52 5.26
N LEU A 53 -10.84 7.71 4.99
CA LEU A 53 -10.97 6.25 4.96
C LEU A 53 -11.63 5.74 6.24
N VAL A 54 -12.65 4.91 6.10
CA VAL A 54 -13.35 4.31 7.24
C VAL A 54 -12.51 3.17 7.80
N MET A 55 -12.02 3.35 9.01
CA MET A 55 -11.13 2.41 9.67
C MET A 55 -11.68 2.01 11.04
N GLU A 56 -11.46 0.76 11.44
CA GLU A 56 -11.71 0.31 12.79
C GLU A 56 -10.54 0.75 13.68
N VAL A 57 -10.84 1.55 14.70
CA VAL A 57 -9.86 2.05 15.65
C VAL A 57 -10.12 1.51 17.04
N ALA A 58 -9.05 1.14 17.75
CA ALA A 58 -9.13 0.76 19.15
C ALA A 58 -9.37 1.99 20.01
N VAL A 59 -10.21 1.86 21.03
CA VAL A 59 -10.48 2.90 22.01
C VAL A 59 -10.34 2.33 23.43
N PRO A 60 -9.89 3.15 24.40
CA PRO A 60 -9.69 2.68 25.78
C PRO A 60 -11.02 2.29 26.45
N VAL A 61 -10.98 1.22 27.23
CA VAL A 61 -12.09 0.75 28.07
C VAL A 61 -11.58 0.66 29.51
N PRO A 62 -12.12 1.39 30.48
CA PRO A 62 -13.02 2.53 30.37
C PRO A 62 -12.33 3.79 29.82
N PRO A 63 -13.01 4.86 29.44
CA PRO A 63 -14.44 5.15 29.71
C PRO A 63 -15.41 4.58 28.67
N ASN A 64 -14.92 4.03 27.57
CA ASN A 64 -15.80 3.48 26.54
C ASN A 64 -16.40 2.13 26.98
N ILE A 65 -17.57 1.80 26.46
CA ILE A 65 -18.29 0.56 26.75
C ILE A 65 -17.86 -0.62 25.88
N ALA A 66 -17.12 -0.34 24.81
CA ALA A 66 -16.56 -1.33 23.89
C ALA A 66 -15.17 -0.89 23.41
N PRO A 67 -14.30 -1.84 23.01
CA PRO A 67 -12.89 -1.54 22.71
C PRO A 67 -12.64 -0.95 21.31
N LYS A 68 -13.68 -0.85 20.48
CA LYS A 68 -13.52 -0.47 19.06
C LYS A 68 -14.62 0.47 18.58
N LYS A 69 -14.29 1.32 17.61
CA LYS A 69 -15.23 2.14 16.84
C LYS A 69 -14.78 2.26 15.40
N TYR A 70 -15.70 2.59 14.48
CA TYR A 70 -15.36 3.05 13.13
C TYR A 70 -15.18 4.55 13.13
N GLU A 71 -14.14 5.03 12.46
CA GLU A 71 -13.78 6.44 12.34
C GLU A 71 -13.25 6.75 10.94
N ASN A 72 -13.56 7.93 10.42
CA ASN A 72 -12.92 8.44 9.22
C ASN A 72 -11.51 8.90 9.59
N ALA A 73 -10.52 8.01 9.34
CA ALA A 73 -9.16 8.19 9.83
C ALA A 73 -8.17 7.87 8.76
N GLY A 74 -7.73 8.49 7.94
CA GLY A 74 -6.70 8.15 6.95
C GLY A 74 -6.89 8.83 5.63
N GLU A 75 -5.78 9.01 4.97
CA GLU A 75 -5.70 9.56 3.63
C GLU A 75 -4.64 8.78 2.85
N ILE A 76 -5.00 8.36 1.65
CA ILE A 76 -4.10 7.73 0.69
C ILE A 76 -4.05 8.53 -0.60
N GLN A 77 -2.89 8.53 -1.23
CA GLN A 77 -2.65 9.17 -2.51
C GLN A 77 -2.13 8.15 -3.51
N ASN A 78 -2.73 8.13 -4.69
CA ASN A 78 -2.27 7.38 -5.84
C ASN A 78 -1.76 8.33 -6.90
N ASN A 79 -0.55 8.11 -7.39
CA ASN A 79 0.03 8.83 -8.52
C ASN A 79 0.40 7.79 -9.57
N GLY A 80 0.07 8.05 -10.81
CA GLY A 80 0.39 7.09 -11.85
C GLY A 80 0.41 7.68 -13.25
N PHE A 81 0.94 6.90 -14.16
CA PHE A 81 0.81 7.15 -15.59
C PHE A 81 0.48 5.86 -16.32
N GLU A 82 -0.19 6.02 -17.45
CA GLU A 82 -0.52 4.96 -18.39
C GLU A 82 -0.20 5.40 -19.78
N LEU A 83 0.51 4.55 -20.55
CA LEU A 83 0.86 4.78 -21.94
C LEU A 83 0.44 3.57 -22.76
N THR A 84 -0.39 3.80 -23.76
CA THR A 84 -0.73 2.78 -24.75
C THR A 84 -0.25 3.24 -26.12
N LEU A 85 0.49 2.39 -26.81
CA LEU A 85 0.98 2.62 -28.17
C LEU A 85 0.50 1.49 -29.07
N ASN A 86 -0.14 1.85 -30.18
CA ASN A 86 -0.55 0.91 -31.24
C ASN A 86 0.19 1.25 -32.52
N ALA A 87 0.81 0.28 -33.14
CA ALA A 87 1.54 0.45 -34.38
C ALA A 87 1.08 -0.53 -35.46
N VAL A 88 0.83 -0.02 -36.65
CA VAL A 88 0.70 -0.84 -37.87
C VAL A 88 2.09 -0.97 -38.47
N VAL A 89 2.82 -2.02 -38.05
CA VAL A 89 4.22 -2.24 -38.43
C VAL A 89 4.34 -2.55 -39.93
N LEU A 90 3.51 -3.48 -40.39
CA LEU A 90 3.40 -3.85 -41.81
C LEU A 90 1.93 -3.86 -42.20
N ASP A 91 1.66 -3.37 -43.41
CA ASP A 91 0.35 -3.47 -44.01
C ASP A 91 0.52 -3.54 -45.54
N ASN A 92 0.41 -4.75 -46.07
CA ASN A 92 0.48 -5.01 -47.48
C ASN A 92 -0.60 -6.05 -47.89
N LYS A 93 -0.70 -6.37 -49.18
CA LYS A 93 -1.77 -7.27 -49.69
C LYS A 93 -1.80 -8.66 -49.04
N ASN A 94 -0.67 -9.14 -48.53
CA ASN A 94 -0.53 -10.52 -48.07
C ASN A 94 -0.31 -10.62 -46.56
N LEU A 95 0.07 -9.54 -45.90
CA LEU A 95 0.40 -9.54 -44.49
C LEU A 95 0.10 -8.18 -43.86
N THR A 96 -0.66 -8.22 -42.78
CA THR A 96 -0.85 -7.07 -41.88
C THR A 96 -0.29 -7.45 -40.50
N TRP A 97 0.69 -6.70 -40.03
CA TRP A 97 1.23 -6.85 -38.70
C TRP A 97 0.98 -5.59 -37.87
N LYS A 98 0.24 -5.79 -36.78
CA LYS A 98 -0.02 -4.75 -35.77
C LYS A 98 0.64 -5.16 -34.48
N SER A 99 1.09 -4.18 -33.71
CA SER A 99 1.65 -4.40 -32.38
C SER A 99 1.14 -3.34 -31.44
N THR A 100 0.86 -3.76 -30.21
CA THR A 100 0.44 -2.89 -29.12
C THR A 100 1.42 -3.01 -27.95
N VAL A 101 1.82 -1.88 -27.40
CA VAL A 101 2.60 -1.80 -26.15
C VAL A 101 1.80 -0.98 -25.16
N ALA A 102 1.63 -1.53 -23.96
CA ALA A 102 1.02 -0.84 -22.83
C ALA A 102 2.02 -0.77 -21.68
N LEU A 103 2.21 0.41 -21.13
CA LEU A 103 3.06 0.67 -19.96
C LEU A 103 2.19 1.34 -18.91
N SER A 104 2.29 0.89 -17.66
CA SER A 104 1.66 1.57 -16.54
C SER A 104 2.54 1.54 -15.30
N SER A 105 2.50 2.62 -14.54
CA SER A 105 3.13 2.74 -13.23
C SER A 105 2.15 3.39 -12.29
N ASN A 106 2.04 2.86 -11.08
CA ASN A 106 1.17 3.40 -10.05
C ASN A 106 1.87 3.28 -8.69
N THR A 107 1.98 4.39 -7.99
CA THR A 107 2.47 4.46 -6.63
C THR A 107 1.33 4.84 -5.70
N GLN A 108 1.07 4.03 -4.69
CA GLN A 108 0.04 4.26 -3.69
C GLN A 108 0.67 4.50 -2.32
N GLU A 109 0.64 5.73 -1.86
CA GLU A 109 1.25 6.17 -0.62
C GLU A 109 0.21 6.47 0.46
N THR A 110 0.52 6.14 1.70
CA THR A 110 -0.25 6.56 2.88
C THR A 110 0.16 7.97 3.28
N VAL A 111 -0.75 8.93 3.14
CA VAL A 111 -0.48 10.33 3.55
C VAL A 111 -0.62 10.48 5.06
N THR A 112 -1.71 9.95 5.63
CA THR A 112 -1.94 9.95 7.08
C THR A 112 -2.79 8.75 7.50
N LEU A 113 -2.66 8.37 8.76
CA LEU A 113 -3.51 7.39 9.43
C LEU A 113 -4.44 8.06 10.47
N GLY A 114 -4.60 9.40 10.39
CA GLY A 114 -5.50 10.15 11.25
C GLY A 114 -5.18 9.99 12.74
N ASN A 115 -6.20 9.66 13.54
CA ASN A 115 -6.12 9.52 14.99
C ASN A 115 -5.83 8.07 15.47
N LEU A 116 -5.36 7.18 14.58
CA LEU A 116 -4.96 5.85 15.00
C LEU A 116 -3.93 5.93 16.13
N GLU A 117 -4.04 5.02 17.09
CA GLU A 117 -3.11 4.96 18.23
C GLU A 117 -1.66 4.87 17.74
N THR A 118 -0.81 5.66 18.36
CA THR A 118 0.63 5.54 18.16
C THR A 118 1.14 4.34 18.96
N ASN A 119 2.11 3.62 18.42
CA ASN A 119 2.82 2.60 19.19
C ASN A 119 3.69 3.26 20.29
N GLN A 120 4.36 2.44 21.11
CA GLN A 120 5.26 2.92 22.19
C GLN A 120 6.37 3.89 21.71
N LEU A 121 6.65 3.91 20.39
CA LEU A 121 7.63 4.82 19.77
C LEU A 121 6.98 6.10 19.21
N GLY A 122 5.68 6.32 19.44
CA GLY A 122 4.97 7.47 18.92
C GLY A 122 4.67 7.42 17.41
N ILE A 123 4.85 6.27 16.77
CA ILE A 123 4.65 6.09 15.34
C ILE A 123 3.27 5.50 15.09
N LYS A 124 2.46 6.18 14.31
CA LYS A 124 1.19 5.65 13.81
C LYS A 124 1.48 4.63 12.72
N LYS A 125 1.06 3.39 12.92
CA LYS A 125 1.23 2.34 11.93
C LYS A 125 0.13 1.30 12.04
N LEU A 126 -0.23 0.72 10.92
CA LEU A 126 -1.13 -0.41 10.82
C LEU A 126 -0.33 -1.62 10.30
N TYR A 127 -0.38 -2.71 11.04
CA TYR A 127 0.25 -3.96 10.61
C TYR A 127 -0.67 -4.73 9.68
N VAL A 128 -0.15 -5.17 8.55
CA VAL A 128 -0.87 -6.04 7.63
C VAL A 128 -0.49 -7.48 7.94
N SER A 129 -1.49 -8.30 8.26
CA SER A 129 -1.28 -9.72 8.55
C SER A 129 -0.85 -10.47 7.30
N GLY A 130 0.15 -11.31 7.43
CA GLY A 130 0.62 -12.21 6.40
C GLY A 130 1.19 -13.47 7.03
N ARG A 131 1.50 -14.50 6.23
CA ARG A 131 2.32 -15.61 6.73
C ARG A 131 3.70 -15.05 7.02
N GLY A 132 3.89 -14.68 8.27
CA GLY A 132 5.11 -14.08 8.76
C GLY A 132 6.14 -15.10 9.24
N LEU A 133 7.26 -14.56 9.70
CA LEU A 133 8.29 -15.29 10.42
C LEU A 133 7.72 -15.92 11.70
N VAL A 134 8.17 -17.09 12.07
CA VAL A 134 7.71 -17.82 13.26
C VAL A 134 8.12 -17.08 14.54
N GLY A 135 7.16 -16.78 15.43
CA GLY A 135 7.36 -16.20 16.76
C GLY A 135 7.01 -14.69 16.85
N GLY A 136 6.13 -14.33 17.77
CA GLY A 136 5.78 -12.95 18.11
C GLY A 136 4.87 -12.22 17.11
N ASP A 137 4.89 -10.91 17.12
CA ASP A 137 4.14 -10.02 16.23
C ASP A 137 4.74 -10.02 14.82
N ASN A 138 4.37 -11.02 14.02
CA ASN A 138 5.04 -11.36 12.76
C ASN A 138 4.35 -10.78 11.55
N TYR A 139 4.35 -9.48 11.50
CA TYR A 139 3.93 -8.75 10.32
C TYR A 139 5.12 -8.56 9.38
N THR A 140 4.92 -8.88 8.10
CA THR A 140 5.91 -8.65 7.05
C THR A 140 5.73 -7.32 6.37
N GLN A 141 4.52 -6.76 6.46
CA GLN A 141 4.16 -5.48 5.85
C GLN A 141 3.61 -4.53 6.92
N VAL A 142 3.80 -3.25 6.70
CA VAL A 142 3.28 -2.19 7.56
C VAL A 142 2.76 -1.05 6.69
N ILE A 143 1.64 -0.48 7.10
CA ILE A 143 1.12 0.76 6.55
C ILE A 143 1.58 1.88 7.47
N LEU A 144 2.37 2.80 6.94
CA LEU A 144 2.95 3.91 7.67
C LEU A 144 2.89 5.17 6.80
N PRO A 145 2.54 6.34 7.36
CA PRO A 145 2.60 7.60 6.62
C PRO A 145 3.96 7.84 5.97
N GLY A 146 3.96 8.32 4.73
CA GLY A 146 5.16 8.53 3.93
C GLY A 146 5.73 7.27 3.27
N HIS A 147 5.00 6.14 3.33
CA HIS A 147 5.40 4.88 2.70
C HIS A 147 4.29 4.29 1.84
N GLU A 148 4.69 3.55 0.84
CA GLU A 148 3.76 2.84 -0.04
C GLU A 148 2.98 1.76 0.71
N ILE A 149 1.71 1.61 0.34
CA ILE A 149 0.89 0.49 0.80
C ILE A 149 1.44 -0.80 0.18
N GLY A 150 1.70 -1.80 1.03
CA GLY A 150 2.36 -3.04 0.60
C GLY A 150 3.87 -3.06 0.85
N SER A 151 4.42 -2.02 1.47
CA SER A 151 5.84 -1.97 1.83
C SER A 151 6.21 -3.07 2.82
N PHE A 152 7.27 -3.79 2.51
CA PHE A 152 7.85 -4.81 3.39
C PHE A 152 8.70 -4.16 4.48
N PHE A 153 8.42 -4.53 5.73
CA PHE A 153 9.15 -4.05 6.91
C PHE A 153 9.73 -5.25 7.65
N LEU A 154 10.95 -5.64 7.26
CA LEU A 154 11.55 -6.91 7.61
C LEU A 154 12.81 -6.76 8.49
N PRO A 155 13.15 -7.81 9.28
CA PRO A 155 14.41 -7.87 9.99
C PRO A 155 15.61 -7.84 9.04
N VAL A 156 16.65 -7.11 9.40
CA VAL A 156 17.89 -7.05 8.62
C VAL A 156 18.70 -8.31 8.84
N TYR A 157 18.76 -9.16 7.82
CA TYR A 157 19.58 -10.38 7.83
C TYR A 157 21.04 -10.05 7.48
N VAL A 158 21.98 -10.56 8.28
CA VAL A 158 23.43 -10.29 8.10
C VAL A 158 24.25 -11.58 7.87
N GLY A 159 23.64 -12.74 7.85
CA GLY A 159 24.35 -13.98 7.56
C GLY A 159 23.95 -15.17 8.44
N LEU A 160 24.77 -16.20 8.41
CA LEU A 160 24.63 -17.39 9.25
C LEU A 160 25.77 -17.45 10.28
N SER A 161 25.42 -17.94 11.46
CA SER A 161 26.43 -18.30 12.47
C SER A 161 27.13 -19.61 12.09
N GLY A 162 28.25 -19.92 12.73
CA GLY A 162 29.00 -21.15 12.48
C GLY A 162 28.23 -22.46 12.72
N ASP A 163 27.13 -22.42 13.45
CA ASP A 163 26.16 -23.50 13.68
C ASP A 163 24.92 -23.43 12.76
N GLY A 164 24.97 -22.60 11.70
CA GLY A 164 23.94 -22.52 10.64
C GLY A 164 22.66 -21.79 11.02
N LYS A 165 22.65 -20.98 12.10
CA LYS A 165 21.48 -20.18 12.49
C LYS A 165 21.52 -18.79 11.87
N PHE A 166 20.34 -18.24 11.55
CA PHE A 166 20.23 -16.88 11.04
C PHE A 166 20.73 -15.86 12.04
N LEU A 167 21.44 -14.86 11.52
CA LEU A 167 21.92 -13.69 12.24
C LEU A 167 21.26 -12.46 11.70
N PHE A 168 20.83 -11.60 12.60
CA PHE A 168 20.17 -10.34 12.31
C PHE A 168 20.90 -9.17 12.94
N GLU A 169 20.86 -8.01 12.30
CA GLU A 169 21.36 -6.77 12.86
C GLU A 169 20.42 -6.26 13.96
N THR A 170 20.98 -5.67 15.01
CA THR A 170 20.22 -4.96 16.05
C THR A 170 20.22 -3.46 15.81
N ALA A 171 19.27 -2.72 16.39
CA ALA A 171 19.22 -1.25 16.29
C ALA A 171 20.47 -0.54 16.82
N SER A 172 21.27 -1.21 17.65
CA SER A 172 22.55 -0.69 18.17
C SER A 172 23.78 -1.04 17.29
N GLY A 173 23.55 -1.67 16.12
CA GLY A 173 24.63 -2.10 15.22
C GLY A 173 25.31 -3.42 15.63
N GLY A 174 24.77 -4.13 16.62
CA GLY A 174 25.21 -5.46 16.99
C GLY A 174 24.53 -6.56 16.19
N VAL A 175 24.83 -7.83 16.50
CA VAL A 175 24.25 -8.99 15.85
C VAL A 175 23.51 -9.85 16.86
N THR A 176 22.34 -10.38 16.47
CA THR A 176 21.52 -11.26 17.30
C THR A 176 21.00 -12.45 16.52
N ARG A 177 20.72 -13.55 17.23
CA ARG A 177 19.96 -14.70 16.70
C ARG A 177 18.46 -14.59 16.97
N ASP A 178 18.07 -13.65 17.82
CA ASP A 178 16.69 -13.42 18.21
C ASP A 178 16.05 -12.40 17.25
N VAL A 179 15.18 -12.89 16.38
CA VAL A 179 14.46 -12.08 15.39
C VAL A 179 13.61 -10.97 16.03
N THR A 180 13.19 -11.14 17.29
CA THR A 180 12.39 -10.12 17.99
C THR A 180 13.21 -8.90 18.40
N LYS A 181 14.53 -9.06 18.51
CA LYS A 181 15.51 -7.99 18.82
C LYS A 181 16.16 -7.41 17.57
N ALA A 182 15.83 -7.97 16.40
CA ALA A 182 16.37 -7.51 15.13
C ALA A 182 15.87 -6.11 14.78
N GLN A 183 16.75 -5.30 14.22
CA GLN A 183 16.36 -4.07 13.55
C GLN A 183 15.51 -4.43 12.32
N ARG A 184 14.41 -3.70 12.13
CA ARG A 184 13.59 -3.82 10.94
C ARG A 184 13.75 -2.58 10.07
N GLN A 185 13.71 -2.78 8.76
CA GLN A 185 13.75 -1.69 7.78
C GLN A 185 12.85 -1.98 6.58
N PHE A 186 12.53 -0.93 5.84
CA PHE A 186 11.83 -1.09 4.56
C PHE A 186 12.79 -1.65 3.53
N VAL A 187 12.37 -2.74 2.87
CA VAL A 187 13.22 -3.48 1.91
C VAL A 187 12.60 -3.57 0.52
N GLY A 188 11.51 -2.87 0.28
CA GLY A 188 10.79 -2.82 -0.98
C GLY A 188 9.28 -2.85 -0.81
N SER A 189 8.56 -2.89 -1.90
CA SER A 189 7.10 -2.95 -1.96
C SER A 189 6.63 -4.24 -2.64
N ALA A 190 5.41 -4.68 -2.30
CA ALA A 190 4.73 -5.76 -3.01
C ALA A 190 4.09 -5.28 -4.32
N GLN A 191 4.01 -3.97 -4.53
CA GLN A 191 3.47 -3.38 -5.75
C GLN A 191 4.56 -3.31 -6.82
N PRO A 192 4.25 -3.60 -8.08
CA PRO A 192 5.21 -3.45 -9.16
C PRO A 192 5.43 -1.97 -9.50
N ASP A 193 6.67 -1.55 -9.67
CA ASP A 193 7.03 -0.19 -10.08
C ASP A 193 6.59 0.11 -11.51
N LEU A 194 6.59 -0.91 -12.38
CA LEU A 194 6.23 -0.80 -13.79
C LEU A 194 5.57 -2.10 -14.27
N ILE A 195 4.47 -1.95 -14.99
CA ILE A 195 3.78 -3.05 -15.68
C ILE A 195 3.93 -2.81 -17.18
N ILE A 196 4.38 -3.85 -17.89
CA ILE A 196 4.57 -3.81 -19.34
C ILE A 196 3.73 -4.90 -19.98
N GLY A 197 2.86 -4.52 -20.90
CA GLY A 197 2.11 -5.42 -21.77
C GLY A 197 2.57 -5.28 -23.21
N TRP A 198 2.67 -6.39 -23.93
CA TRP A 198 2.96 -6.41 -25.36
C TRP A 198 2.15 -7.47 -26.07
N SER A 199 1.59 -7.13 -27.25
CA SER A 199 0.84 -8.01 -28.12
C SER A 199 1.09 -7.72 -29.60
#